data_0cc10d4676c89d8ac51619047a126b7b
#
_entry.id   0cc10d4676c89d8ac51619047a126b7b
#
_cell.length_a   1.000
_cell.length_b   1.000
_cell.length_c   1.000
_cell.angle_alpha   90.00
_cell.angle_beta   90.00
_cell.angle_gamma   90.00
#
_symmetry.space_group_name_H-M   'P 1'
#
loop_
_entity.id
_entity.type
_entity.pdbx_description
1 polymer ?
#
loop_
_entity_poly.entity_id
_entity_poly.type
_entity_poly.pdbx_seq_one_letter_code
_entity_poly.pdbx_strand_id
1 'polypeptide(L)'
;MSNLKEQVQAVVELIENGYALPGMGVHEYLEDVLEIGYQISGDKRYLGARLLVAFGGPNIWVDTRTQTVEGYWWGEKFEVYYHTDELGLHEACEELASSLFDCV
;
A
#
# COMPACT_ATOMS: atom_id res chain seq x y z
N MET A 1 -2.38 14.98 -19.05
CA MET A 1 -1.40 15.09 -17.97
C MET A 1 -1.97 14.51 -16.69
N SER A 2 -1.27 13.56 -16.14
CA SER A 2 -1.69 12.91 -14.91
C SER A 2 -1.48 13.85 -13.73
N ASN A 3 -2.49 14.01 -12.88
CA ASN A 3 -2.38 14.81 -11.68
C ASN A 3 -2.37 13.91 -10.44
N LEU A 4 -2.16 14.51 -9.27
CA LEU A 4 -2.09 13.77 -8.02
C LEU A 4 -3.32 12.90 -7.78
N LYS A 5 -4.51 13.47 -8.01
CA LYS A 5 -5.77 12.76 -7.82
C LYS A 5 -5.88 11.52 -8.70
N GLU A 6 -5.52 11.65 -9.98
CA GLU A 6 -5.56 10.52 -10.91
C GLU A 6 -4.60 9.42 -10.51
N GLN A 7 -3.41 9.78 -10.06
CA GLN A 7 -2.42 8.81 -9.63
C GLN A 7 -2.83 8.07 -8.35
N VAL A 8 -3.41 8.80 -7.39
CA VAL A 8 -3.94 8.18 -6.17
C VAL A 8 -5.10 7.25 -6.50
N GLN A 9 -6.02 7.68 -7.38
CA GLN A 9 -7.15 6.85 -7.79
C GLN A 9 -6.69 5.58 -8.51
N ALA A 10 -5.65 5.66 -9.33
CA ALA A 10 -5.12 4.48 -10.01
C ALA A 10 -4.59 3.45 -9.00
N VAL A 11 -3.94 3.90 -7.93
CA VAL A 11 -3.48 3.00 -6.86
C VAL A 11 -4.67 2.37 -6.14
N VAL A 12 -5.70 3.15 -5.83
CA VAL A 12 -6.93 2.64 -5.19
C VAL A 12 -7.57 1.56 -6.05
N GLU A 13 -7.72 1.81 -7.35
CA GLU A 13 -8.32 0.85 -8.27
C GLU A 13 -7.53 -0.46 -8.35
N LEU A 14 -6.21 -0.37 -8.36
CA LEU A 14 -5.38 -1.57 -8.37
C LEU A 14 -5.54 -2.38 -7.09
N ILE A 15 -5.59 -1.72 -5.93
CA ILE A 15 -5.79 -2.40 -4.66
C ILE A 15 -7.16 -3.07 -4.61
N GLU A 16 -8.20 -2.37 -5.06
CA GLU A 16 -9.57 -2.87 -4.98
C GLU A 16 -9.87 -3.97 -5.97
N ASN A 17 -9.23 -3.97 -7.13
CA ASN A 17 -9.54 -4.90 -8.21
C ASN A 17 -8.46 -5.94 -8.49
N GLY A 18 -7.23 -5.69 -8.04
CA GLY A 18 -6.08 -6.54 -8.36
C GLY A 18 -5.65 -6.37 -9.81
N TYR A 19 -4.68 -7.18 -10.23
CA TYR A 19 -4.22 -7.18 -11.61
C TYR A 19 -5.15 -8.01 -12.49
N ALA A 20 -5.41 -7.51 -13.68
CA ALA A 20 -6.21 -8.23 -14.67
C ALA A 20 -5.41 -9.33 -15.38
N LEU A 21 -4.08 -9.25 -15.36
CA LEU A 21 -3.21 -10.17 -16.09
C LEU A 21 -2.92 -11.44 -15.28
N PRO A 22 -3.01 -12.64 -15.90
CA PRO A 22 -2.64 -13.88 -15.22
C PRO A 22 -1.19 -13.86 -14.76
N GLY A 23 -0.93 -14.38 -13.56
CA GLY A 23 0.42 -14.44 -13.00
C GLY A 23 0.88 -13.15 -12.34
N MET A 24 0.09 -12.09 -12.43
CA MET A 24 0.39 -10.84 -11.75
C MET A 24 -0.42 -10.74 -10.47
N GLY A 25 0.23 -10.38 -9.37
CA GLY A 25 -0.44 -10.29 -8.08
C GLY A 25 0.32 -9.41 -7.11
N VAL A 26 0.02 -9.59 -5.82
CA VAL A 26 0.56 -8.73 -4.77
C VAL A 26 2.08 -8.81 -4.67
N HIS A 27 2.67 -9.97 -4.93
CA HIS A 27 4.13 -10.11 -4.83
C HIS A 27 4.83 -9.28 -5.89
N GLU A 28 4.30 -9.24 -7.11
CA GLU A 28 4.83 -8.41 -8.19
C GLU A 28 4.68 -6.93 -7.86
N TYR A 29 3.55 -6.55 -7.24
CA TYR A 29 3.34 -5.19 -6.79
C TYR A 29 4.37 -4.79 -5.72
N LEU A 30 4.61 -5.67 -4.75
CA LEU A 30 5.54 -5.39 -3.66
C LEU A 30 7.00 -5.26 -4.12
N GLU A 31 7.36 -5.89 -5.23
CA GLU A 31 8.70 -5.73 -5.81
C GLU A 31 8.97 -4.28 -6.24
N ASP A 32 7.93 -3.54 -6.60
CA ASP A 32 8.06 -2.14 -7.04
C ASP A 32 7.89 -1.13 -5.90
N VAL A 33 7.53 -1.58 -4.71
CA VAL A 33 7.36 -0.70 -3.55
C VAL A 33 8.73 -0.23 -3.07
N LEU A 34 8.85 1.06 -2.82
CA LEU A 34 10.12 1.69 -2.48
C LEU A 34 10.49 1.55 -1.00
N GLU A 35 9.50 1.51 -0.13
CA GLU A 35 9.71 1.40 1.31
C GLU A 35 8.49 0.78 1.95
N ILE A 36 8.70 -0.08 2.94
CA ILE A 36 7.63 -0.68 3.73
C ILE A 36 7.93 -0.46 5.20
N GLY A 37 7.02 0.23 5.90
CA GLY A 37 7.07 0.36 7.35
C GLY A 37 5.99 -0.52 7.95
N TYR A 38 6.34 -1.35 8.92
CA TYR A 38 5.39 -2.25 9.57
C TYR A 38 4.92 -1.66 10.90
N GLN A 39 3.63 -1.79 11.18
CA GLN A 39 3.04 -1.39 12.45
C GLN A 39 2.77 -2.65 13.25
N ILE A 40 3.50 -2.80 14.35
CA ILE A 40 3.48 -3.99 15.19
C ILE A 40 3.25 -3.56 16.62
N SER A 41 2.29 -4.19 17.31
CA SER A 41 2.00 -3.87 18.70
C SER A 41 3.10 -4.35 19.64
N GLY A 42 3.08 -3.87 20.90
CA GLY A 42 4.05 -4.28 21.89
C GLY A 42 4.02 -5.78 22.22
N ASP A 43 2.89 -6.45 21.95
CA ASP A 43 2.75 -7.89 22.13
C ASP A 43 2.99 -8.67 20.82
N LYS A 44 3.67 -8.05 19.86
CA LYS A 44 4.09 -8.65 18.59
C LYS A 44 2.94 -9.04 17.67
N ARG A 45 1.85 -8.30 17.70
CA ARG A 45 0.77 -8.49 16.74
C ARG A 45 0.92 -7.53 15.57
N TYR A 46 0.77 -8.06 14.37
CA TYR A 46 0.76 -7.23 13.16
C TYR A 46 -0.51 -6.39 13.12
N LEU A 47 -0.35 -5.08 12.95
CA LEU A 47 -1.49 -4.15 12.87
C LEU A 47 -1.72 -3.64 11.44
N GLY A 48 -0.68 -3.52 10.67
CA GLY A 48 -0.76 -3.01 9.31
C GLY A 48 0.60 -2.62 8.79
N ALA A 49 0.63 -2.09 7.58
CA ALA A 49 1.86 -1.62 6.94
C ALA A 49 1.61 -0.31 6.21
N ARG A 50 2.65 0.47 6.08
CA ARG A 50 2.65 1.71 5.32
C ARG A 50 3.68 1.58 4.20
N LEU A 51 3.23 1.71 2.97
CA LEU A 51 4.04 1.46 1.79
C LEU A 51 4.23 2.74 0.98
N LEU A 52 5.49 3.05 0.65
CA LEU A 52 5.78 4.15 -0.26
C LEU A 52 5.79 3.58 -1.67
N VAL A 53 4.79 3.93 -2.47
CA VAL A 53 4.61 3.35 -3.80
C VAL A 53 5.03 4.30 -4.93
N ALA A 54 5.22 5.58 -4.64
CA ALA A 54 5.75 6.55 -5.59
C ALA A 54 6.53 7.63 -4.84
N PHE A 55 7.62 8.10 -5.45
CA PHE A 55 8.50 9.11 -4.86
C PHE A 55 9.21 9.89 -5.96
N GLY A 56 9.51 11.15 -5.67
CA GLY A 56 10.32 11.98 -6.58
C GLY A 56 9.51 12.91 -7.48
N GLY A 57 8.30 12.59 -7.80
CA GLY A 57 7.24 13.45 -8.31
C GLY A 57 6.23 13.57 -7.19
N PRO A 58 4.99 13.08 -7.35
CA PRO A 58 4.14 12.93 -6.18
C PRO A 58 4.66 11.80 -5.28
N ASN A 59 4.57 11.99 -3.98
CA ASN A 59 4.83 10.93 -3.02
C ASN A 59 3.49 10.27 -2.70
N ILE A 60 3.40 8.96 -2.90
CA ILE A 60 2.15 8.24 -2.65
C ILE A 60 2.40 7.12 -1.66
N TRP A 61 1.62 7.13 -0.59
CA TRP A 61 1.67 6.13 0.47
C TRP A 61 0.39 5.33 0.51
N VAL A 62 0.50 4.04 0.79
CA VAL A 62 -0.65 3.18 1.10
C VAL A 62 -0.53 2.76 2.56
N ASP A 63 -1.60 2.94 3.33
CA ASP A 63 -1.68 2.50 4.72
C ASP A 63 -2.72 1.40 4.81
N THR A 64 -2.28 0.16 5.09
CA THR A 64 -3.19 -0.99 5.10
C THR A 64 -4.01 -1.05 6.39
N ARG A 65 -3.56 -0.39 7.45
CA ARG A 65 -4.29 -0.38 8.72
C ARG A 65 -5.53 0.51 8.63
N THR A 66 -5.38 1.68 8.03
CA THR A 66 -6.49 2.63 7.87
C THR A 66 -7.20 2.47 6.53
N GLN A 67 -6.66 1.67 5.63
CA GLN A 67 -7.17 1.45 4.28
C GLN A 67 -7.25 2.76 3.49
N THR A 68 -6.15 3.51 3.52
CA THR A 68 -6.06 4.79 2.81
C THR A 68 -4.90 4.81 1.83
N VAL A 69 -5.07 5.58 0.77
CA VAL A 69 -4.01 5.96 -0.16
C VAL A 69 -3.86 7.46 -0.04
N GLU A 70 -2.65 7.92 0.32
CA GLU A 70 -2.35 9.34 0.52
C GLU A 70 -1.34 9.80 -0.52
N GLY A 71 -1.66 10.90 -1.19
CA GLY A 71 -0.74 11.51 -2.15
C GLY A 71 -0.37 12.92 -1.73
N TYR A 72 0.91 13.29 -1.98
CA TYR A 72 1.45 14.59 -1.63
C TYR A 72 2.26 15.13 -2.80
N TRP A 73 1.94 16.35 -3.24
CA TRP A 73 2.70 16.99 -4.31
C TRP A 73 2.53 18.51 -4.23
N TRP A 74 3.65 19.23 -4.17
CA TRP A 74 3.66 20.71 -4.19
C TRP A 74 2.77 21.33 -3.12
N GLY A 75 2.79 20.79 -1.92
CA GLY A 75 1.95 21.30 -0.82
C GLY A 75 0.51 20.83 -0.86
N GLU A 76 0.10 20.12 -1.91
CA GLU A 76 -1.22 19.51 -1.99
C GLU A 76 -1.21 18.14 -1.34
N LYS A 77 -2.34 17.78 -0.74
CA LYS A 77 -2.58 16.44 -0.20
C LYS A 77 -3.91 15.94 -0.74
N PHE A 78 -3.92 14.68 -1.18
CA PHE A 78 -5.13 14.01 -1.60
C PHE A 78 -5.17 12.62 -0.98
N GLU A 79 -6.26 12.31 -0.27
CA GLU A 79 -6.39 11.05 0.45
C GLU A 79 -7.70 10.38 0.07
N VAL A 80 -7.64 9.07 -0.20
CA VAL A 80 -8.83 8.29 -0.57
C VAL A 80 -8.79 6.97 0.21
N TYR A 81 -9.95 6.57 0.73
CA TYR A 81 -10.11 5.25 1.33
C TYR A 81 -10.36 4.21 0.24
N TYR A 82 -9.78 3.03 0.39
CA TYR A 82 -10.18 1.89 -0.43
C TYR A 82 -11.03 0.95 0.42
N HIS A 83 -12.02 0.33 -0.21
CA HIS A 83 -13.04 -0.44 0.50
C HIS A 83 -12.78 -1.93 0.51
N THR A 84 -12.07 -2.44 -0.50
CA THR A 84 -11.72 -3.85 -0.63
C THR A 84 -10.24 -3.96 -0.94
N ASP A 85 -9.64 -5.08 -0.57
CA ASP A 85 -8.22 -5.36 -0.81
C ASP A 85 -8.10 -6.67 -1.60
N GLU A 86 -8.60 -6.65 -2.83
CA GLU A 86 -8.51 -7.81 -3.72
C GLU A 86 -7.07 -8.12 -4.10
N LEU A 87 -6.20 -7.11 -4.11
CA LEU A 87 -4.78 -7.32 -4.35
C LEU A 87 -4.13 -8.13 -3.22
N GLY A 88 -4.61 -7.97 -1.98
CA GLY A 88 -4.11 -8.72 -0.84
C GLY A 88 -2.90 -8.11 -0.15
N LEU A 89 -2.81 -6.78 -0.13
CA LEU A 89 -1.67 -6.08 0.49
C LEU A 89 -1.54 -6.32 1.98
N HIS A 90 -2.64 -6.26 2.72
CA HIS A 90 -2.59 -6.40 4.17
C HIS A 90 -2.06 -7.77 4.58
N GLU A 91 -2.60 -8.84 3.96
CA GLU A 91 -2.19 -10.20 4.26
C GLU A 91 -0.74 -10.49 3.83
N ALA A 92 -0.35 -10.02 2.65
CA ALA A 92 1.02 -10.21 2.17
C ALA A 92 2.03 -9.51 3.08
N CYS A 93 1.73 -8.30 3.54
CA CYS A 93 2.58 -7.59 4.48
C CYS A 93 2.60 -8.25 5.85
N GLU A 94 1.51 -8.89 6.26
CA GLU A 94 1.47 -9.69 7.48
C GLU A 94 2.43 -10.87 7.42
N GLU A 95 2.46 -11.57 6.30
CA GLU A 95 3.39 -12.67 6.09
C GLU A 95 4.85 -12.20 6.15
N LEU A 96 5.15 -11.06 5.53
CA LEU A 96 6.48 -10.48 5.58
C LEU A 96 6.86 -10.06 7.00
N ALA A 97 5.95 -9.42 7.71
CA ALA A 97 6.19 -9.00 9.09
C ALA A 97 6.45 -10.20 10.01
N SER A 98 5.68 -11.27 9.83
CA SER A 98 5.85 -12.50 10.61
C SER A 98 7.22 -13.13 10.37
N SER A 99 7.69 -13.11 9.14
CA SER A 99 9.00 -13.62 8.77
C SER A 99 10.14 -12.76 9.34
N LEU A 100 9.98 -11.43 9.34
CA LEU A 100 11.05 -10.51 9.75
C LEU A 100 11.08 -10.28 11.27
N PHE A 101 9.93 -10.30 11.94
CA PHE A 101 9.80 -9.84 13.32
C PHE A 101 9.17 -10.86 14.26
N ASP A 102 8.97 -12.09 13.82
CA ASP A 102 8.32 -13.15 14.62
C ASP A 102 6.97 -12.72 15.19
N CYS A 103 6.14 -12.09 14.39
CA CYS A 103 4.80 -11.70 14.81
C CYS A 103 3.92 -12.91 15.06
N VAL A 104 3.05 -12.76 16.06
CA VAL A 104 2.08 -13.80 16.41
C VAL A 104 0.68 -13.48 15.85
#